data_c7e60146c2e6df4c4d32596eb4abf12b
#
_entry.id   c7e60146c2e6df4c4d32596eb4abf12b
#
_cell.length_a   1.000
_cell.length_b   1.000
_cell.length_c   1.000
_cell.angle_alpha   90.00
_cell.angle_beta   90.00
_cell.angle_gamma   90.00
#
_symmetry.space_group_name_H-M   'P 1'
#
loop_
_entity.id
_entity.type
_entity.pdbx_description
1 polymer ?
#
loop_
_entity_poly.entity_id
_entity_poly.type
_entity_poly.pdbx_seq_one_letter_code
_entity_poly.pdbx_strand_id
1 'polypeptide(L)'
;MTHPQDSKIRGRAFAPGSSVFVTAELTATPDTIYLIDPDTNKLLSRVPRNDVRFDAPVGTGPRNVHFPDQWMFQTEDPQVSIILQEPLSSRLLRHFEIFSPRLGLVIAGAIGAIFMVWKWGLPVLVALAVWMTPDSMTRQIDASTLASLDLIMAKDSKLSLDQRANQQKLMQQLLPHVDLPGRDIVLKFRGVPGAGPNAMALPGGTLILTDELVTQFGDDPDLIAGVLAHEIGHVAENHSLKQLYHSLSIYLLIALVAGDVGPILDSIALEGQTVINLSFSRRHELDADSYALHLIDRAGFSNTGLQRFFEAIKSYDGNSDWRSSHPLSRDRIRNIEEFNQRLAQ
;
A
#
# COMPACT_ATOMS: atom_id res chain seq x y z
N MET A 1 38.68 19.19 -33.98
CA MET A 1 38.06 17.86 -33.86
C MET A 1 39.09 16.84 -34.30
N THR A 2 39.83 16.28 -33.35
CA THR A 2 40.83 15.24 -33.61
C THR A 2 40.11 13.93 -33.88
N HIS A 3 40.41 13.29 -34.96
CA HIS A 3 39.87 11.99 -35.34
C HIS A 3 40.18 10.94 -34.28
N PRO A 4 39.22 10.04 -33.88
CA PRO A 4 39.44 9.02 -32.84
C PRO A 4 40.43 7.92 -33.22
N GLN A 5 41.11 8.01 -34.36
CA GLN A 5 41.92 6.94 -34.96
C GLN A 5 43.34 6.83 -34.44
N ASP A 6 43.83 7.80 -33.61
CA ASP A 6 45.21 7.81 -33.13
C ASP A 6 45.40 7.68 -31.59
N SER A 7 44.35 7.28 -30.91
CA SER A 7 44.47 7.14 -29.45
C SER A 7 45.19 5.83 -29.10
N LYS A 8 46.46 5.96 -28.72
CA LYS A 8 47.29 4.89 -28.17
C LYS A 8 47.21 4.90 -26.65
N ILE A 9 46.77 3.78 -26.06
CA ILE A 9 46.71 3.63 -24.60
C ILE A 9 47.81 2.73 -24.13
N ARG A 10 48.63 3.25 -23.20
CA ARG A 10 49.68 2.47 -22.56
C ARG A 10 49.18 1.73 -21.34
N GLY A 11 49.72 0.52 -21.16
CA GLY A 11 49.36 -0.33 -20.05
C GLY A 11 50.31 -1.49 -19.89
N ARG A 12 49.89 -2.45 -19.08
CA ARG A 12 50.59 -3.72 -18.82
C ARG A 12 49.87 -4.85 -19.54
N ALA A 13 50.62 -5.63 -20.30
CA ALA A 13 50.05 -6.84 -20.93
C ALA A 13 50.66 -8.09 -20.28
N PHE A 14 49.77 -9.03 -19.99
CA PHE A 14 50.11 -10.34 -19.41
C PHE A 14 49.88 -11.41 -20.48
N ALA A 15 50.94 -12.20 -20.73
CA ALA A 15 50.87 -13.30 -21.67
C ALA A 15 50.00 -14.48 -21.09
N PRO A 16 49.44 -15.34 -21.94
CA PRO A 16 48.71 -16.52 -21.49
C PRO A 16 49.49 -17.35 -20.45
N GLY A 17 48.84 -17.56 -19.26
CA GLY A 17 49.43 -18.35 -18.17
C GLY A 17 50.60 -17.66 -17.43
N SER A 18 50.90 -16.41 -17.67
CA SER A 18 52.01 -15.67 -17.04
C SER A 18 51.49 -14.54 -16.13
N SER A 19 52.14 -14.43 -14.96
CA SER A 19 51.95 -13.27 -14.06
C SER A 19 52.98 -12.14 -14.31
N VAL A 20 53.93 -12.36 -15.24
CA VAL A 20 54.90 -11.35 -15.63
C VAL A 20 54.28 -10.47 -16.71
N PHE A 21 54.33 -9.17 -16.50
CA PHE A 21 53.80 -8.23 -17.48
C PHE A 21 54.91 -7.70 -18.40
N VAL A 22 54.51 -7.30 -19.60
CA VAL A 22 55.27 -6.49 -20.52
C VAL A 22 54.53 -5.16 -20.73
N THR A 23 55.27 -4.09 -20.98
CA THR A 23 54.64 -2.82 -21.37
C THR A 23 54.03 -3.00 -22.74
N ALA A 24 52.80 -2.55 -22.92
CA ALA A 24 52.10 -2.66 -24.19
C ALA A 24 51.27 -1.40 -24.51
N GLU A 25 51.08 -1.16 -25.78
CA GLU A 25 50.18 -0.14 -26.33
C GLU A 25 48.97 -0.81 -26.94
N LEU A 26 47.78 -0.41 -26.53
CA LEU A 26 46.50 -0.80 -27.11
C LEU A 26 46.09 0.28 -28.13
N THR A 27 45.85 -0.13 -29.38
CA THR A 27 45.31 0.71 -30.44
C THR A 27 44.10 0.04 -31.06
N ALA A 28 43.13 0.82 -31.51
CA ALA A 28 41.92 0.30 -32.12
C ALA A 28 41.60 1.00 -33.42
N THR A 29 41.25 0.21 -34.42
CA THR A 29 40.52 0.64 -35.60
C THR A 29 39.01 0.43 -35.39
N PRO A 30 38.12 0.84 -36.32
CA PRO A 30 36.68 0.58 -36.16
C PRO A 30 36.32 -0.87 -35.87
N ASP A 31 37.03 -1.83 -36.47
CA ASP A 31 36.68 -3.26 -36.42
C ASP A 31 37.67 -4.13 -35.66
N THR A 32 38.90 -3.64 -35.38
CA THR A 32 39.99 -4.45 -34.85
C THR A 32 40.73 -3.73 -33.71
N ILE A 33 41.14 -4.49 -32.72
CA ILE A 33 42.01 -4.06 -31.61
C ILE A 33 43.36 -4.72 -31.75
N TYR A 34 44.41 -3.92 -31.58
CA TYR A 34 45.78 -4.33 -31.62
C TYR A 34 46.45 -4.09 -30.27
N LEU A 35 47.18 -5.10 -29.82
CA LEU A 35 48.08 -4.98 -28.66
C LEU A 35 49.51 -5.10 -29.13
N ILE A 36 50.32 -4.09 -28.92
CA ILE A 36 51.65 -3.97 -29.49
C ILE A 36 52.65 -3.69 -28.35
N ASP A 37 53.77 -4.33 -28.37
CA ASP A 37 54.92 -4.00 -27.55
C ASP A 37 55.60 -2.72 -28.15
N PRO A 38 55.61 -1.59 -27.42
CA PRO A 38 56.11 -0.33 -27.96
C PRO A 38 57.64 -0.28 -28.12
N ASP A 39 58.38 -1.13 -27.39
CA ASP A 39 59.85 -1.14 -27.42
C ASP A 39 60.41 -1.96 -28.62
N THR A 40 59.70 -3.06 -28.92
CA THR A 40 60.11 -3.96 -30.00
C THR A 40 59.25 -3.82 -31.27
N ASN A 41 58.20 -3.04 -31.23
CA ASN A 41 57.12 -2.92 -32.25
C ASN A 41 56.54 -4.25 -32.64
N LYS A 42 56.58 -5.24 -31.76
CA LYS A 42 56.06 -6.57 -31.94
C LYS A 42 54.52 -6.58 -31.68
N LEU A 43 53.79 -7.15 -32.60
CA LEU A 43 52.37 -7.42 -32.42
C LEU A 43 52.18 -8.58 -31.42
N LEU A 44 51.53 -8.31 -30.28
CA LEU A 44 51.24 -9.28 -29.20
C LEU A 44 49.91 -9.95 -29.42
N SER A 45 48.87 -9.21 -29.83
CA SER A 45 47.56 -9.72 -30.12
C SER A 45 46.86 -8.84 -31.16
N ARG A 46 46.02 -9.47 -32.01
CA ARG A 46 45.15 -8.82 -32.98
C ARG A 46 43.81 -9.54 -33.02
N VAL A 47 42.76 -8.86 -32.62
CA VAL A 47 41.42 -9.49 -32.48
C VAL A 47 40.32 -8.56 -32.99
N PRO A 48 39.18 -9.10 -33.46
CA PRO A 48 38.00 -8.29 -33.72
C PRO A 48 37.58 -7.55 -32.44
N ARG A 49 37.10 -6.32 -32.57
CA ARG A 49 36.70 -5.49 -31.44
C ARG A 49 35.59 -6.13 -30.61
N ASN A 50 34.65 -6.85 -31.23
CA ASN A 50 33.52 -7.47 -30.55
C ASN A 50 33.90 -8.70 -29.71
N ASP A 51 35.07 -9.25 -29.90
CA ASP A 51 35.55 -10.46 -29.21
C ASP A 51 36.32 -10.12 -27.92
N VAL A 52 36.61 -8.84 -27.72
CA VAL A 52 37.32 -8.37 -26.53
C VAL A 52 36.31 -8.17 -25.39
N ARG A 53 36.64 -8.73 -24.22
CA ARG A 53 35.89 -8.52 -22.99
C ARG A 53 36.67 -7.63 -22.05
N PHE A 54 35.96 -6.81 -21.31
CA PHE A 54 36.56 -5.97 -20.27
C PHE A 54 35.79 -6.12 -18.96
N ASP A 55 36.52 -6.13 -17.87
CA ASP A 55 35.91 -6.20 -16.54
C ASP A 55 35.38 -4.81 -16.17
N ALA A 56 34.23 -4.81 -15.48
CA ALA A 56 33.77 -3.60 -14.83
C ALA A 56 34.80 -3.15 -13.79
N PRO A 57 35.31 -1.90 -13.82
CA PRO A 57 36.29 -1.45 -12.87
C PRO A 57 35.68 -1.42 -11.47
N VAL A 58 36.40 -1.97 -10.51
CA VAL A 58 36.03 -1.88 -9.08
C VAL A 58 36.66 -0.62 -8.50
N GLY A 59 35.86 0.39 -8.21
CA GLY A 59 36.33 1.66 -7.67
C GLY A 59 37.25 2.44 -8.64
N THR A 60 38.40 2.91 -8.15
CA THR A 60 39.44 3.64 -8.92
C THR A 60 40.55 2.74 -9.45
N GLY A 61 40.38 1.42 -9.35
CA GLY A 61 41.39 0.45 -9.75
C GLY A 61 41.63 0.39 -11.26
N PRO A 62 42.75 -0.29 -11.68
CA PRO A 62 43.06 -0.47 -13.08
C PRO A 62 41.99 -1.31 -13.80
N ARG A 63 41.85 -1.11 -15.08
CA ARG A 63 40.90 -1.82 -15.94
C ARG A 63 41.57 -2.97 -16.65
N ASN A 64 40.91 -4.12 -16.62
CA ASN A 64 41.38 -5.31 -17.32
C ASN A 64 40.60 -5.49 -18.60
N VAL A 65 41.36 -5.72 -19.69
CA VAL A 65 40.84 -6.03 -21.03
C VAL A 65 41.31 -7.43 -21.39
N HIS A 66 40.36 -8.36 -21.59
CA HIS A 66 40.63 -9.75 -21.88
C HIS A 66 40.48 -10.03 -23.39
N PHE A 67 41.50 -10.63 -23.95
CA PHE A 67 41.55 -11.00 -25.35
C PHE A 67 41.19 -12.49 -25.53
N PRO A 68 40.58 -12.90 -26.65
CA PRO A 68 40.25 -14.32 -26.94
C PRO A 68 41.46 -15.26 -26.94
N ASP A 69 42.61 -14.76 -27.31
CA ASP A 69 43.90 -15.49 -27.30
C ASP A 69 44.59 -15.51 -25.91
N GLN A 70 43.79 -15.23 -24.84
CA GLN A 70 44.17 -15.27 -23.44
C GLN A 70 45.20 -14.21 -22.99
N TRP A 71 45.46 -13.20 -23.80
CA TRP A 71 46.16 -12.01 -23.35
C TRP A 71 45.27 -11.20 -22.43
N MET A 72 45.82 -10.59 -21.38
CA MET A 72 45.15 -9.62 -20.54
C MET A 72 45.94 -8.30 -20.57
N PHE A 73 45.21 -7.22 -20.86
CA PHE A 73 45.80 -5.86 -20.85
C PHE A 73 45.18 -5.08 -19.70
N GLN A 74 46.01 -4.46 -18.90
CA GLN A 74 45.64 -3.68 -17.72
C GLN A 74 46.10 -2.21 -17.88
N THR A 75 45.17 -1.28 -17.69
CA THR A 75 45.48 0.16 -17.78
C THR A 75 44.66 0.97 -16.78
N GLU A 76 45.23 2.12 -16.35
CA GLU A 76 44.54 3.12 -15.51
C GLU A 76 43.94 4.24 -16.36
N ASP A 77 44.21 4.25 -17.68
CA ASP A 77 43.72 5.30 -18.58
C ASP A 77 42.21 5.16 -18.83
N PRO A 78 41.40 6.17 -18.44
CA PRO A 78 39.95 6.13 -18.63
C PRO A 78 39.55 6.16 -20.11
N GLN A 79 40.44 6.55 -21.02
CA GLN A 79 40.11 6.59 -22.46
C GLN A 79 39.91 5.18 -23.06
N VAL A 80 40.36 4.14 -22.39
CA VAL A 80 40.11 2.74 -22.83
C VAL A 80 38.62 2.44 -23.00
N SER A 81 37.74 3.03 -22.19
CA SER A 81 36.29 2.88 -22.30
C SER A 81 35.70 3.52 -23.56
N ILE A 82 36.35 4.59 -24.04
CA ILE A 82 35.90 5.28 -25.26
C ILE A 82 36.35 4.46 -26.47
N ILE A 83 37.59 3.98 -26.44
CA ILE A 83 38.17 3.15 -27.50
C ILE A 83 37.42 1.83 -27.64
N LEU A 84 37.02 1.19 -26.54
CA LEU A 84 36.28 -0.07 -26.56
C LEU A 84 34.77 0.09 -26.75
N GLN A 85 34.26 1.33 -26.88
CA GLN A 85 32.82 1.64 -27.07
C GLN A 85 31.94 1.02 -25.98
N GLU A 86 32.33 1.21 -24.74
CA GLU A 86 31.58 0.70 -23.58
C GLU A 86 30.10 1.15 -23.66
N PRO A 87 29.10 0.24 -23.48
CA PRO A 87 27.71 0.60 -23.57
C PRO A 87 27.31 1.63 -22.49
N LEU A 88 26.38 2.52 -22.83
CA LEU A 88 25.93 3.60 -21.94
C LEU A 88 25.40 3.09 -20.59
N SER A 89 24.81 1.87 -20.56
CA SER A 89 24.34 1.21 -19.33
C SER A 89 25.48 0.99 -18.33
N SER A 90 26.65 0.53 -18.76
CA SER A 90 27.82 0.29 -17.91
C SER A 90 28.40 1.60 -17.37
N ARG A 91 28.35 2.67 -18.16
CA ARG A 91 28.81 4.01 -17.75
C ARG A 91 27.89 4.62 -16.69
N LEU A 92 26.57 4.41 -16.82
CA LEU A 92 25.58 4.87 -15.85
C LEU A 92 25.72 4.10 -14.51
N LEU A 93 25.81 2.76 -14.55
CA LEU A 93 26.03 1.95 -13.36
C LEU A 93 27.28 2.42 -12.59
N ARG A 94 28.38 2.64 -13.28
CA ARG A 94 29.62 3.13 -12.67
C ARG A 94 29.49 4.49 -11.99
N HIS A 95 28.64 5.38 -12.53
CA HIS A 95 28.40 6.68 -11.91
C HIS A 95 27.67 6.56 -10.56
N PHE A 96 26.92 5.48 -10.38
CA PHE A 96 26.22 5.16 -9.13
C PHE A 96 27.03 4.28 -8.16
N GLU A 97 28.01 3.53 -8.62
CA GLU A 97 28.85 2.67 -7.78
C GLU A 97 29.93 3.46 -6.98
N ILE A 98 30.31 4.65 -7.45
CA ILE A 98 31.22 5.51 -6.71
C ILE A 98 30.43 6.18 -5.57
N PHE A 99 30.81 5.88 -4.32
CA PHE A 99 30.26 6.53 -3.12
C PHE A 99 30.51 8.06 -3.22
N SER A 100 29.58 8.74 -3.87
CA SER A 100 29.63 10.18 -4.04
C SER A 100 28.48 10.82 -3.23
N PRO A 101 28.66 12.04 -2.71
CA PRO A 101 27.56 12.75 -2.04
C PRO A 101 26.33 12.91 -2.95
N ARG A 102 26.49 12.82 -4.28
CA ARG A 102 25.41 12.83 -5.27
C ARG A 102 24.54 11.59 -5.20
N LEU A 103 25.12 10.40 -4.94
CA LEU A 103 24.35 9.17 -4.73
C LEU A 103 23.46 9.30 -3.48
N GLY A 104 24.00 9.87 -2.39
CA GLY A 104 23.23 10.17 -1.18
C GLY A 104 22.03 11.08 -1.46
N LEU A 105 22.20 12.12 -2.30
CA LEU A 105 21.11 13.01 -2.71
C LEU A 105 20.06 12.30 -3.56
N VAL A 106 20.47 11.40 -4.48
CA VAL A 106 19.54 10.62 -5.31
C VAL A 106 18.72 9.66 -4.45
N ILE A 107 19.36 8.97 -3.52
CA ILE A 107 18.68 8.06 -2.57
C ILE A 107 17.72 8.87 -1.68
N ALA A 108 18.16 9.98 -1.12
CA ALA A 108 17.31 10.85 -0.31
C ALA A 108 16.12 11.39 -1.11
N GLY A 109 16.35 11.79 -2.38
CA GLY A 109 15.30 12.21 -3.30
C GLY A 109 14.30 11.11 -3.62
N ALA A 110 14.77 9.88 -3.85
CA ALA A 110 13.92 8.72 -4.10
C ALA A 110 13.05 8.38 -2.86
N ILE A 111 13.66 8.37 -1.67
CA ILE A 111 12.93 8.18 -0.41
C ILE A 111 11.89 9.29 -0.21
N GLY A 112 12.27 10.54 -0.46
CA GLY A 112 11.34 11.69 -0.39
C GLY A 112 10.19 11.57 -1.37
N ALA A 113 10.44 11.13 -2.61
CA ALA A 113 9.41 10.91 -3.62
C ALA A 113 8.46 9.77 -3.21
N ILE A 114 8.97 8.64 -2.72
CA ILE A 114 8.17 7.52 -2.20
C ILE A 114 7.30 8.00 -1.03
N PHE A 115 7.88 8.75 -0.10
CA PHE A 115 7.14 9.32 1.04
C PHE A 115 6.04 10.29 0.58
N MET A 116 6.31 11.11 -0.44
CA MET A 116 5.33 12.04 -1.02
C MET A 116 4.16 11.30 -1.67
N VAL A 117 4.46 10.26 -2.47
CA VAL A 117 3.44 9.40 -3.08
C VAL A 117 2.60 8.71 -1.99
N TRP A 118 3.23 8.16 -0.96
CA TRP A 118 2.54 7.50 0.13
C TRP A 118 1.65 8.44 0.94
N LYS A 119 2.13 9.65 1.27
CA LYS A 119 1.42 10.58 2.16
C LYS A 119 0.31 11.37 1.46
N TRP A 120 0.50 11.74 0.19
CA TRP A 120 -0.43 12.59 -0.56
C TRP A 120 -0.99 11.92 -1.81
N GLY A 121 -0.18 11.21 -2.56
CA GLY A 121 -0.60 10.57 -3.79
C GLY A 121 -1.61 9.46 -3.55
N LEU A 122 -1.33 8.56 -2.61
CA LEU A 122 -2.19 7.43 -2.30
C LEU A 122 -3.58 7.85 -1.77
N PRO A 123 -3.71 8.77 -0.80
CA PRO A 123 -5.02 9.26 -0.38
C PRO A 123 -5.83 9.92 -1.50
N VAL A 124 -5.18 10.65 -2.40
CA VAL A 124 -5.85 11.25 -3.57
C VAL A 124 -6.36 10.17 -4.51
N LEU A 125 -5.56 9.14 -4.80
CA LEU A 125 -5.99 8.01 -5.64
C LEU A 125 -7.15 7.25 -5.02
N VAL A 126 -7.11 7.00 -3.70
CA VAL A 126 -8.21 6.36 -2.97
C VAL A 126 -9.47 7.22 -3.04
N ALA A 127 -9.38 8.52 -2.80
CA ALA A 127 -10.52 9.43 -2.88
C ALA A 127 -11.14 9.45 -4.29
N LEU A 128 -10.31 9.45 -5.34
CA LEU A 128 -10.76 9.37 -6.73
C LEU A 128 -11.45 8.03 -7.01
N ALA A 129 -10.86 6.92 -6.56
CA ALA A 129 -11.45 5.59 -6.72
C ALA A 129 -12.82 5.49 -6.03
N VAL A 130 -12.94 6.00 -4.80
CA VAL A 130 -14.23 6.06 -4.07
C VAL A 130 -15.25 6.90 -4.84
N TRP A 131 -14.86 8.08 -5.32
CA TRP A 131 -15.74 8.96 -6.09
C TRP A 131 -16.22 8.33 -7.41
N MET A 132 -15.36 7.55 -8.07
CA MET A 132 -15.68 6.87 -9.32
C MET A 132 -16.48 5.57 -9.13
N THR A 133 -16.60 5.07 -7.90
CA THR A 133 -17.28 3.79 -7.63
C THR A 133 -18.79 3.96 -7.68
N PRO A 134 -19.50 3.29 -8.62
CA PRO A 134 -20.94 3.39 -8.69
C PRO A 134 -21.61 2.58 -7.56
N ASP A 135 -22.81 2.99 -7.14
CA ASP A 135 -23.57 2.31 -6.10
C ASP A 135 -23.91 0.85 -6.43
N SER A 136 -24.00 0.50 -7.73
CA SER A 136 -24.17 -0.91 -8.15
C SER A 136 -22.98 -1.78 -7.73
N MET A 137 -21.77 -1.24 -7.78
CA MET A 137 -20.56 -1.95 -7.39
C MET A 137 -20.48 -2.10 -5.86
N THR A 138 -20.82 -1.06 -5.11
CA THR A 138 -20.83 -1.16 -3.64
C THR A 138 -21.86 -2.17 -3.15
N ARG A 139 -23.06 -2.23 -3.78
CA ARG A 139 -24.05 -3.27 -3.50
C ARG A 139 -23.54 -4.69 -3.82
N GLN A 140 -22.77 -4.85 -4.88
CA GLN A 140 -22.17 -6.15 -5.21
C GLN A 140 -21.10 -6.55 -4.18
N ILE A 141 -20.28 -5.60 -3.71
CA ILE A 141 -19.33 -5.81 -2.61
C ILE A 141 -20.08 -6.25 -1.35
N ASP A 142 -21.17 -5.59 -0.99
CA ASP A 142 -22.00 -5.98 0.15
C ASP A 142 -22.52 -7.41 0.02
N ALA A 143 -23.07 -7.77 -1.14
CA ALA A 143 -23.59 -9.10 -1.39
C ALA A 143 -22.50 -10.19 -1.26
N SER A 144 -21.32 -9.96 -1.83
CA SER A 144 -20.21 -10.91 -1.76
C SER A 144 -19.63 -10.99 -0.33
N THR A 145 -19.51 -9.86 0.37
CA THR A 145 -19.05 -9.81 1.77
C THR A 145 -20.02 -10.54 2.69
N LEU A 146 -21.33 -10.32 2.51
CA LEU A 146 -22.36 -10.99 3.30
C LEU A 146 -22.35 -12.51 3.06
N ALA A 147 -22.22 -12.94 1.81
CA ALA A 147 -22.10 -14.36 1.47
C ALA A 147 -20.85 -15.00 2.08
N SER A 148 -19.73 -14.29 2.09
CA SER A 148 -18.48 -14.75 2.73
C SER A 148 -18.64 -14.84 4.25
N LEU A 149 -19.28 -13.84 4.87
CA LEU A 149 -19.58 -13.83 6.30
C LEU A 149 -20.45 -15.05 6.68
N ASP A 150 -21.53 -15.27 5.91
CA ASP A 150 -22.46 -16.37 6.12
C ASP A 150 -21.82 -17.76 5.93
N LEU A 151 -20.81 -17.85 5.05
CA LEU A 151 -20.09 -19.10 4.81
C LEU A 151 -19.08 -19.43 5.92
N ILE A 152 -18.37 -18.40 6.47
CA ILE A 152 -17.18 -18.61 7.30
C ILE A 152 -17.49 -18.58 8.79
N MET A 153 -18.31 -17.62 9.25
CA MET A 153 -18.46 -17.35 10.69
C MET A 153 -19.87 -17.01 11.15
N ALA A 154 -20.74 -16.51 10.27
CA ALA A 154 -22.10 -16.15 10.67
C ALA A 154 -23.07 -17.33 10.59
N LYS A 155 -24.11 -17.23 11.39
CA LYS A 155 -25.28 -18.13 11.40
C LYS A 155 -26.54 -17.31 11.26
N ASP A 156 -27.60 -17.96 10.87
CA ASP A 156 -28.93 -17.33 10.89
C ASP A 156 -29.21 -16.77 12.27
N SER A 157 -29.76 -15.56 12.30
CA SER A 157 -30.12 -14.91 13.55
C SER A 157 -31.18 -15.68 14.30
N LYS A 158 -30.98 -15.80 15.62
CA LYS A 158 -31.90 -16.43 16.58
C LYS A 158 -32.84 -15.45 17.29
N LEU A 159 -32.76 -14.16 16.96
CA LEU A 159 -33.60 -13.13 17.52
C LEU A 159 -35.08 -13.43 17.19
N SER A 160 -35.95 -13.15 18.15
CA SER A 160 -37.40 -13.22 17.96
C SER A 160 -37.86 -12.21 16.90
N LEU A 161 -39.05 -12.42 16.34
CA LEU A 161 -39.62 -11.47 15.39
C LEU A 161 -39.81 -10.10 16.02
N ASP A 162 -40.22 -10.05 17.29
CA ASP A 162 -40.41 -8.78 18.03
C ASP A 162 -39.09 -8.02 18.24
N GLN A 163 -38.02 -8.72 18.60
CA GLN A 163 -36.72 -8.12 18.73
C GLN A 163 -36.24 -7.49 17.41
N ARG A 164 -36.37 -8.23 16.31
CA ARG A 164 -36.01 -7.71 14.96
C ARG A 164 -36.93 -6.55 14.56
N ALA A 165 -38.22 -6.64 14.80
CA ALA A 165 -39.18 -5.60 14.47
C ALA A 165 -38.90 -4.29 15.22
N ASN A 166 -38.53 -4.38 16.52
CA ASN A 166 -38.13 -3.21 17.32
C ASN A 166 -36.93 -2.52 16.73
N GLN A 167 -35.87 -3.25 16.34
CA GLN A 167 -34.66 -2.64 15.74
C GLN A 167 -34.96 -2.07 14.34
N GLN A 168 -35.80 -2.74 13.54
CA GLN A 168 -36.26 -2.21 12.25
C GLN A 168 -37.06 -0.92 12.41
N LYS A 169 -37.85 -0.78 13.48
CA LYS A 169 -38.59 0.44 13.77
C LYS A 169 -37.63 1.60 14.12
N LEU A 170 -36.58 1.34 14.93
CA LEU A 170 -35.57 2.37 15.22
C LEU A 170 -34.88 2.82 13.94
N MET A 171 -34.53 1.87 13.05
CA MET A 171 -33.94 2.19 11.76
C MET A 171 -34.87 3.06 10.91
N GLN A 172 -36.17 2.75 10.85
CA GLN A 172 -37.15 3.54 10.13
C GLN A 172 -37.30 4.98 10.68
N GLN A 173 -37.04 5.20 11.96
CA GLN A 173 -37.02 6.54 12.56
C GLN A 173 -35.77 7.34 12.20
N LEU A 174 -34.62 6.68 12.00
CA LEU A 174 -33.38 7.31 11.59
C LEU A 174 -33.35 7.67 10.11
N LEU A 175 -33.86 6.78 9.24
CA LEU A 175 -33.77 6.89 7.78
C LEU A 175 -34.22 8.22 7.18
N PRO A 176 -35.33 8.85 7.62
CA PRO A 176 -35.78 10.16 7.08
C PRO A 176 -34.78 11.30 7.28
N HIS A 177 -33.84 11.12 8.21
CA HIS A 177 -32.81 12.10 8.54
C HIS A 177 -31.44 11.80 7.94
N VAL A 178 -31.35 10.70 7.17
CA VAL A 178 -30.12 10.27 6.47
C VAL A 178 -30.10 10.89 5.08
N ASP A 179 -29.05 11.63 4.78
CA ASP A 179 -28.84 12.25 3.46
C ASP A 179 -27.78 11.42 2.68
N LEU A 180 -28.23 10.36 2.04
CA LEU A 180 -27.39 9.47 1.23
C LEU A 180 -28.09 9.16 -0.10
N PRO A 181 -28.09 10.10 -1.05
CA PRO A 181 -28.78 9.91 -2.33
C PRO A 181 -28.20 8.71 -3.09
N GLY A 182 -29.09 7.82 -3.56
CA GLY A 182 -28.72 6.64 -4.34
C GLY A 182 -28.30 5.40 -3.51
N ARG A 183 -28.22 5.50 -2.17
CA ARG A 183 -27.88 4.38 -1.28
C ARG A 183 -29.07 3.99 -0.40
N ASP A 184 -29.44 2.73 -0.48
CA ASP A 184 -30.43 2.13 0.39
C ASP A 184 -29.74 1.56 1.63
N ILE A 185 -30.10 2.07 2.81
CA ILE A 185 -29.61 1.49 4.06
C ILE A 185 -30.50 0.33 4.48
N VAL A 186 -29.90 -0.86 4.60
CA VAL A 186 -30.61 -2.09 4.91
C VAL A 186 -30.06 -2.72 6.18
N LEU A 187 -30.94 -3.01 7.15
CA LEU A 187 -30.56 -3.65 8.41
C LEU A 187 -30.71 -5.17 8.30
N LYS A 188 -29.64 -5.90 8.66
CA LYS A 188 -29.56 -7.36 8.74
C LYS A 188 -29.17 -7.79 10.15
N PHE A 189 -29.55 -9.01 10.53
CA PHE A 189 -29.22 -9.62 11.82
C PHE A 189 -28.48 -10.93 11.59
N ARG A 190 -27.43 -11.16 12.36
CA ARG A 190 -26.64 -12.41 12.31
C ARG A 190 -26.19 -12.86 13.70
N GLY A 191 -26.25 -14.17 13.91
CA GLY A 191 -25.52 -14.78 15.02
C GLY A 191 -24.06 -14.96 14.60
N VAL A 192 -23.12 -14.31 15.28
CA VAL A 192 -21.67 -14.42 15.00
C VAL A 192 -20.97 -14.94 16.26
N PRO A 193 -20.79 -16.27 16.39
CA PRO A 193 -20.21 -16.85 17.60
C PRO A 193 -18.82 -16.28 17.90
N GLY A 194 -18.63 -15.76 19.10
CA GLY A 194 -17.36 -15.21 19.54
C GLY A 194 -17.13 -13.72 19.23
N ALA A 195 -17.96 -13.10 18.37
CA ALA A 195 -17.86 -11.67 18.08
C ALA A 195 -18.37 -10.79 19.23
N GLY A 196 -19.24 -11.35 20.10
CA GLY A 196 -19.91 -10.60 21.15
C GLY A 196 -20.87 -9.51 20.62
N PRO A 197 -21.24 -8.54 21.47
CA PRO A 197 -22.03 -7.40 21.03
C PRO A 197 -21.28 -6.60 19.98
N ASN A 198 -21.78 -6.58 18.75
CA ASN A 198 -21.11 -5.92 17.62
C ASN A 198 -22.13 -5.43 16.59
N ALA A 199 -21.71 -4.40 15.83
CA ALA A 199 -22.37 -3.93 14.62
C ALA A 199 -21.32 -3.68 13.56
N MET A 200 -21.71 -3.68 12.29
CA MET A 200 -20.80 -3.38 11.19
C MET A 200 -21.55 -2.81 9.99
N ALA A 201 -20.91 -1.87 9.30
CA ALA A 201 -21.41 -1.25 8.08
C ALA A 201 -20.63 -1.72 6.85
N LEU A 202 -21.33 -2.25 5.87
CA LEU A 202 -20.76 -2.59 4.58
C LEU A 202 -20.81 -1.39 3.61
N PRO A 203 -19.91 -1.33 2.61
CA PRO A 203 -19.77 -0.17 1.72
C PRO A 203 -21.04 0.29 1.00
N GLY A 204 -21.94 -0.63 0.67
CA GLY A 204 -23.16 -0.35 -0.09
C GLY A 204 -24.37 0.07 0.77
N GLY A 205 -24.21 0.10 2.11
CA GLY A 205 -25.27 0.51 3.02
C GLY A 205 -25.94 -0.65 3.79
N THR A 206 -25.43 -1.87 3.67
CA THR A 206 -25.90 -2.97 4.52
C THR A 206 -25.31 -2.84 5.92
N LEU A 207 -26.16 -2.68 6.92
CA LEU A 207 -25.79 -2.72 8.34
C LEU A 207 -26.09 -4.10 8.90
N ILE A 208 -25.19 -4.65 9.70
CA ILE A 208 -25.33 -5.94 10.34
C ILE A 208 -25.25 -5.73 11.86
N LEU A 209 -26.27 -6.15 12.59
CA LEU A 209 -26.25 -6.26 14.05
C LEU A 209 -26.08 -7.71 14.46
N THR A 210 -25.20 -7.96 15.43
CA THR A 210 -25.09 -9.28 16.06
C THR A 210 -26.26 -9.56 16.99
N ASP A 211 -26.67 -10.83 17.10
CA ASP A 211 -27.71 -11.26 18.03
C ASP A 211 -27.36 -10.86 19.45
N GLU A 212 -26.08 -10.93 19.81
CA GLU A 212 -25.55 -10.57 21.12
C GLU A 212 -25.76 -9.09 21.44
N LEU A 213 -25.57 -8.19 20.45
CA LEU A 213 -25.82 -6.75 20.64
C LEU A 213 -27.30 -6.50 20.96
N VAL A 214 -28.18 -7.09 20.16
CA VAL A 214 -29.64 -6.90 20.35
C VAL A 214 -30.15 -7.57 21.62
N THR A 215 -29.64 -8.76 21.97
CA THR A 215 -30.03 -9.47 23.19
C THR A 215 -29.61 -8.70 24.44
N GLN A 216 -28.44 -8.06 24.42
CA GLN A 216 -27.88 -7.39 25.59
C GLN A 216 -28.36 -5.95 25.75
N PHE A 217 -28.52 -5.23 24.63
CA PHE A 217 -28.78 -3.79 24.64
C PHE A 217 -30.06 -3.37 23.91
N GLY A 218 -30.79 -4.32 23.31
CA GLY A 218 -31.94 -4.03 22.46
C GLY A 218 -33.13 -3.37 23.16
N ASP A 219 -33.16 -3.40 24.51
CA ASP A 219 -34.17 -2.73 25.34
C ASP A 219 -33.86 -1.25 25.58
N ASP A 220 -32.69 -0.77 25.21
CA ASP A 220 -32.32 0.67 25.24
C ASP A 220 -32.35 1.27 23.82
N PRO A 221 -33.48 1.89 23.41
CA PRO A 221 -33.64 2.39 22.05
C PRO A 221 -32.65 3.50 21.69
N ASP A 222 -32.28 4.37 22.65
CA ASP A 222 -31.34 5.45 22.39
C ASP A 222 -29.91 4.90 22.17
N LEU A 223 -29.54 3.86 22.94
CA LEU A 223 -28.24 3.20 22.79
C LEU A 223 -28.14 2.56 21.40
N ILE A 224 -29.13 1.76 21.00
CA ILE A 224 -29.13 1.12 19.67
C ILE A 224 -29.23 2.15 18.55
N ALA A 225 -30.02 3.21 18.69
CA ALA A 225 -30.07 4.31 17.73
C ALA A 225 -28.69 4.97 17.57
N GLY A 226 -27.96 5.17 18.68
CA GLY A 226 -26.59 5.66 18.67
C GLY A 226 -25.63 4.75 17.88
N VAL A 227 -25.69 3.44 18.09
CA VAL A 227 -24.88 2.44 17.34
C VAL A 227 -25.26 2.44 15.87
N LEU A 228 -26.56 2.37 15.54
CA LEU A 228 -27.02 2.41 14.14
C LEU A 228 -26.59 3.68 13.42
N ALA A 229 -26.70 4.84 14.10
CA ALA A 229 -26.28 6.11 13.55
C ALA A 229 -24.76 6.18 13.32
N HIS A 230 -23.96 5.56 14.19
CA HIS A 230 -22.51 5.44 14.02
C HIS A 230 -22.17 4.60 12.79
N GLU A 231 -22.83 3.44 12.61
CA GLU A 231 -22.65 2.61 11.42
C GLU A 231 -23.09 3.32 10.13
N ILE A 232 -24.20 4.08 10.18
CA ILE A 232 -24.63 4.94 9.07
C ILE A 232 -23.55 6.00 8.77
N GLY A 233 -22.90 6.54 9.79
CA GLY A 233 -21.76 7.45 9.65
C GLY A 233 -20.60 6.84 8.86
N HIS A 234 -20.27 5.57 9.10
CA HIS A 234 -19.26 4.86 8.31
C HIS A 234 -19.66 4.71 6.83
N VAL A 235 -20.95 4.48 6.55
CA VAL A 235 -21.46 4.44 5.16
C VAL A 235 -21.41 5.81 4.52
N ALA A 236 -21.87 6.85 5.22
CA ALA A 236 -21.93 8.23 4.73
C ALA A 236 -20.55 8.76 4.36
N GLU A 237 -19.57 8.49 5.22
CA GLU A 237 -18.19 8.89 5.02
C GLU A 237 -17.38 7.92 4.13
N ASN A 238 -18.01 6.86 3.62
CA ASN A 238 -17.37 5.83 2.80
C ASN A 238 -16.15 5.17 3.46
N HIS A 239 -16.14 5.01 4.79
CA HIS A 239 -14.97 4.54 5.51
C HIS A 239 -14.55 3.13 5.10
N SER A 240 -15.51 2.18 4.99
CA SER A 240 -15.24 0.80 4.56
C SER A 240 -14.68 0.75 3.13
N LEU A 241 -15.20 1.58 2.22
CA LEU A 241 -14.74 1.65 0.84
C LEU A 241 -13.33 2.29 0.74
N LYS A 242 -13.09 3.38 1.49
CA LYS A 242 -11.76 4.02 1.60
C LYS A 242 -10.72 3.02 2.10
N GLN A 243 -11.08 2.25 3.14
CA GLN A 243 -10.18 1.25 3.74
C GLN A 243 -9.89 0.10 2.77
N LEU A 244 -10.89 -0.38 2.04
CA LEU A 244 -10.74 -1.41 1.00
C LEU A 244 -9.75 -0.95 -0.08
N TYR A 245 -9.97 0.23 -0.65
CA TYR A 245 -9.07 0.77 -1.68
C TYR A 245 -7.67 1.09 -1.16
N HIS A 246 -7.55 1.55 0.09
CA HIS A 246 -6.24 1.76 0.71
C HIS A 246 -5.48 0.43 0.83
N SER A 247 -6.13 -0.64 1.29
CA SER A 247 -5.51 -1.96 1.38
C SER A 247 -5.09 -2.48 0.00
N LEU A 248 -5.97 -2.41 -0.99
CA LEU A 248 -5.66 -2.80 -2.38
C LEU A 248 -4.49 -1.99 -2.96
N SER A 249 -4.41 -0.70 -2.64
CA SER A 249 -3.32 0.16 -3.11
C SER A 249 -1.96 -0.23 -2.52
N ILE A 250 -1.92 -0.67 -1.26
CA ILE A 250 -0.69 -1.18 -0.63
C ILE A 250 -0.25 -2.47 -1.31
N TYR A 251 -1.17 -3.41 -1.57
CA TYR A 251 -0.87 -4.65 -2.29
C TYR A 251 -0.34 -4.35 -3.71
N LEU A 252 -0.96 -3.40 -4.42
CA LEU A 252 -0.49 -2.98 -5.75
C LEU A 252 0.92 -2.40 -5.71
N LEU A 253 1.25 -1.56 -4.71
CA LEU A 253 2.59 -1.01 -4.53
C LEU A 253 3.62 -2.11 -4.23
N ILE A 254 3.29 -3.06 -3.37
CA ILE A 254 4.17 -4.19 -3.05
C ILE A 254 4.45 -5.01 -4.31
N ALA A 255 3.43 -5.34 -5.10
CA ALA A 255 3.59 -6.10 -6.33
C ALA A 255 4.38 -5.37 -7.40
N LEU A 256 4.22 -4.05 -7.50
CA LEU A 256 5.02 -3.23 -8.43
C LEU A 256 6.51 -3.27 -8.07
N VAL A 257 6.84 -3.26 -6.78
CA VAL A 257 8.22 -3.33 -6.29
C VAL A 257 8.79 -4.75 -6.39
N ALA A 258 7.99 -5.76 -6.04
CA ALA A 258 8.40 -7.16 -6.10
C ALA A 258 8.43 -7.73 -7.53
N GLY A 259 7.76 -7.07 -8.49
CA GLY A 259 7.64 -7.56 -9.86
C GLY A 259 6.70 -8.77 -10.01
N ASP A 260 5.91 -9.09 -8.99
CA ASP A 260 4.98 -10.21 -8.95
C ASP A 260 3.57 -9.74 -8.59
N VAL A 261 2.61 -10.01 -9.48
CA VAL A 261 1.19 -9.67 -9.31
C VAL A 261 0.35 -10.84 -8.78
N GLY A 262 0.93 -12.04 -8.65
CA GLY A 262 0.23 -13.23 -8.16
C GLY A 262 -0.45 -13.03 -6.81
N PRO A 263 0.25 -12.51 -5.78
CA PRO A 263 -0.34 -12.23 -4.48
C PRO A 263 -1.50 -11.23 -4.49
N ILE A 264 -1.57 -10.34 -5.50
CA ILE A 264 -2.69 -9.40 -5.66
C ILE A 264 -3.95 -10.15 -6.09
N LEU A 265 -3.82 -11.04 -7.07
CA LEU A 265 -4.96 -11.82 -7.57
C LEU A 265 -5.55 -12.70 -6.47
N ASP A 266 -4.70 -13.31 -5.65
CA ASP A 266 -5.12 -14.10 -4.49
C ASP A 266 -5.81 -13.23 -3.43
N SER A 267 -5.31 -11.99 -3.21
CA SER A 267 -5.92 -11.05 -2.26
C SER A 267 -7.28 -10.55 -2.71
N ILE A 268 -7.47 -10.29 -4.01
CA ILE A 268 -8.77 -9.90 -4.58
C ILE A 268 -9.79 -11.04 -4.42
N ALA A 269 -9.37 -12.29 -4.54
CA ALA A 269 -10.22 -13.45 -4.29
C ALA A 269 -10.69 -13.58 -2.82
N LEU A 270 -9.94 -12.95 -1.88
CA LEU A 270 -10.23 -12.92 -0.43
C LEU A 270 -10.94 -11.64 0.02
N GLU A 271 -11.38 -10.77 -0.91
CA GLU A 271 -11.96 -9.43 -0.60
C GLU A 271 -13.07 -9.46 0.44
N GLY A 272 -13.93 -10.48 0.43
CA GLY A 272 -15.00 -10.61 1.42
C GLY A 272 -14.47 -10.68 2.87
N GLN A 273 -13.36 -11.36 3.11
CA GLN A 273 -12.74 -11.44 4.43
C GLN A 273 -12.05 -10.13 4.82
N THR A 274 -11.50 -9.40 3.84
CA THR A 274 -10.79 -8.14 4.09
C THR A 274 -11.75 -7.09 4.65
N VAL A 275 -12.96 -6.98 4.10
CA VAL A 275 -13.97 -6.00 4.58
C VAL A 275 -14.44 -6.32 6.02
N ILE A 276 -14.54 -7.61 6.39
CA ILE A 276 -14.95 -8.02 7.72
C ILE A 276 -13.92 -7.69 8.80
N ASN A 277 -12.62 -7.75 8.45
CA ASN A 277 -11.50 -7.55 9.38
C ASN A 277 -10.95 -6.12 9.41
N LEU A 278 -11.65 -5.15 8.81
CA LEU A 278 -11.20 -3.75 8.81
C LEU A 278 -11.28 -3.14 10.20
N SER A 279 -10.15 -2.61 10.67
CA SER A 279 -10.11 -1.72 11.83
C SER A 279 -10.02 -0.28 11.35
N PHE A 280 -10.93 0.56 11.82
CA PHE A 280 -10.99 1.95 11.40
C PHE A 280 -9.90 2.81 12.09
N SER A 281 -9.45 3.84 11.37
CA SER A 281 -8.54 4.81 11.97
C SER A 281 -9.27 5.68 13.00
N ARG A 282 -8.52 6.24 13.98
CA ARG A 282 -9.10 7.17 14.97
C ARG A 282 -9.87 8.32 14.32
N ARG A 283 -9.43 8.80 13.17
CA ARG A 283 -10.10 9.86 12.45
C ARG A 283 -11.44 9.40 11.87
N HIS A 284 -11.49 8.21 11.26
CA HIS A 284 -12.74 7.63 10.77
C HIS A 284 -13.77 7.47 11.89
N GLU A 285 -13.31 7.07 13.08
CA GLU A 285 -14.17 6.94 14.24
C GLU A 285 -14.74 8.29 14.71
N LEU A 286 -13.91 9.34 14.76
CA LEU A 286 -14.36 10.68 15.11
C LEU A 286 -15.36 11.27 14.09
N ASP A 287 -15.14 11.01 12.80
CA ASP A 287 -16.03 11.44 11.73
C ASP A 287 -17.37 10.69 11.84
N ALA A 288 -17.37 9.36 12.08
CA ALA A 288 -18.56 8.55 12.28
C ALA A 288 -19.33 8.95 13.55
N ASP A 289 -18.63 9.20 14.68
CA ASP A 289 -19.25 9.70 15.92
C ASP A 289 -19.91 11.06 15.71
N SER A 290 -19.24 11.98 15.01
CA SER A 290 -19.81 13.30 14.70
C SER A 290 -21.08 13.19 13.85
N TYR A 291 -21.05 12.35 12.81
CA TYR A 291 -22.23 12.09 11.99
C TYR A 291 -23.37 11.49 12.83
N ALA A 292 -23.05 10.49 13.68
CA ALA A 292 -24.02 9.83 14.54
C ALA A 292 -24.72 10.83 15.48
N LEU A 293 -23.97 11.67 16.17
CA LEU A 293 -24.52 12.65 17.12
C LEU A 293 -25.49 13.62 16.42
N HIS A 294 -25.16 14.09 15.23
CA HIS A 294 -26.06 14.95 14.44
C HIS A 294 -27.28 14.20 13.92
N LEU A 295 -27.15 12.91 13.57
CA LEU A 295 -28.24 12.12 13.08
C LEU A 295 -29.26 11.79 14.19
N ILE A 296 -28.80 11.32 15.35
CA ILE A 296 -29.66 10.98 16.50
C ILE A 296 -30.37 12.20 17.05
N ASP A 297 -29.69 13.37 17.10
CA ASP A 297 -30.32 14.64 17.50
C ASP A 297 -31.47 15.03 16.56
N ARG A 298 -31.25 14.99 15.25
CA ARG A 298 -32.30 15.28 14.24
C ARG A 298 -33.47 14.27 14.30
N ALA A 299 -33.19 13.01 14.64
CA ALA A 299 -34.20 11.97 14.77
C ALA A 299 -34.92 11.96 16.12
N GLY A 300 -34.52 12.85 17.07
CA GLY A 300 -35.14 13.00 18.37
C GLY A 300 -34.78 11.95 19.40
N PHE A 301 -33.67 11.23 19.20
CA PHE A 301 -33.11 10.31 20.19
C PHE A 301 -32.14 11.02 21.16
N SER A 302 -31.91 10.40 22.32
CA SER A 302 -30.98 10.93 23.29
C SER A 302 -29.53 10.77 22.84
N ASN A 303 -28.77 11.86 22.80
CA ASN A 303 -27.35 11.87 22.49
C ASN A 303 -26.47 11.13 23.51
N THR A 304 -27.01 10.81 24.69
CA THR A 304 -26.30 9.99 25.68
C THR A 304 -26.29 8.50 25.37
N GLY A 305 -27.10 8.03 24.39
CA GLY A 305 -27.19 6.62 24.01
C GLY A 305 -25.86 6.07 23.54
N LEU A 306 -25.15 6.76 22.64
CA LEU A 306 -23.84 6.36 22.15
C LEU A 306 -22.79 6.35 23.27
N GLN A 307 -22.84 7.30 24.20
CA GLN A 307 -21.96 7.33 25.37
C GLN A 307 -22.20 6.10 26.26
N ARG A 308 -23.45 5.78 26.57
CA ARG A 308 -23.80 4.59 27.37
C ARG A 308 -23.30 3.31 26.69
N PHE A 309 -23.41 3.22 25.38
CA PHE A 309 -22.87 2.08 24.65
C PHE A 309 -21.35 1.96 24.84
N PHE A 310 -20.58 3.04 24.74
CA PHE A 310 -19.13 3.00 24.95
C PHE A 310 -18.75 2.61 26.37
N GLU A 311 -19.50 3.07 27.38
CA GLU A 311 -19.30 2.70 28.77
C GLU A 311 -19.59 1.20 28.99
N ALA A 312 -20.68 0.70 28.41
CA ALA A 312 -21.08 -0.69 28.49
C ALA A 312 -20.05 -1.62 27.82
N ILE A 313 -19.60 -1.30 26.60
CA ILE A 313 -18.59 -2.09 25.88
C ILE A 313 -17.22 -2.03 26.58
N LYS A 314 -16.87 -0.91 27.21
CA LYS A 314 -15.62 -0.80 27.99
C LYS A 314 -15.60 -1.73 29.18
N SER A 315 -16.73 -1.89 29.86
CA SER A 315 -16.91 -2.76 31.01
C SER A 315 -17.29 -4.19 30.66
N TYR A 316 -17.47 -4.52 29.41
CA TYR A 316 -17.85 -5.86 28.96
C TYR A 316 -16.70 -6.84 29.15
N ASP A 317 -16.90 -7.86 30.02
CA ASP A 317 -15.87 -8.86 30.35
C ASP A 317 -15.65 -9.92 29.29
N GLY A 318 -16.57 -10.03 28.28
CA GLY A 318 -16.47 -10.96 27.18
C GLY A 318 -15.58 -10.44 26.05
N ASN A 319 -15.32 -11.31 25.07
CA ASN A 319 -14.72 -10.89 23.82
C ASN A 319 -15.73 -10.07 23.02
N SER A 320 -15.33 -8.89 22.53
CA SER A 320 -16.12 -8.07 21.64
C SER A 320 -15.25 -7.57 20.50
N ASP A 321 -15.59 -7.99 19.29
CA ASP A 321 -14.91 -7.54 18.06
C ASP A 321 -15.14 -6.05 17.81
N TRP A 322 -16.17 -5.44 18.42
CA TRP A 322 -16.37 -4.00 18.36
C TRP A 322 -15.11 -3.22 18.77
N ARG A 323 -14.45 -3.61 19.87
CA ARG A 323 -13.25 -2.91 20.34
C ARG A 323 -12.05 -3.04 19.41
N SER A 324 -12.00 -4.11 18.63
CA SER A 324 -10.92 -4.32 17.65
C SER A 324 -11.20 -3.59 16.34
N SER A 325 -12.44 -3.53 15.87
CA SER A 325 -12.84 -2.81 14.68
C SER A 325 -13.03 -1.29 14.90
N HIS A 326 -13.52 -0.91 16.11
CA HIS A 326 -13.79 0.49 16.52
C HIS A 326 -12.99 0.88 17.75
N PRO A 327 -11.73 1.26 17.61
CA PRO A 327 -10.89 1.59 18.76
C PRO A 327 -11.46 2.72 19.61
N LEU A 328 -11.68 2.43 20.89
CA LEU A 328 -12.08 3.46 21.85
C LEU A 328 -10.89 4.37 22.15
N SER A 329 -11.11 5.67 22.07
CA SER A 329 -10.11 6.68 22.44
C SER A 329 -10.70 7.70 23.40
N ARG A 330 -9.82 8.34 24.20
CA ARG A 330 -10.25 9.45 25.08
C ARG A 330 -10.84 10.61 24.27
N ASP A 331 -10.38 10.81 23.06
CA ASP A 331 -10.85 11.88 22.18
C ASP A 331 -12.30 11.64 21.74
N ARG A 332 -12.70 10.38 21.46
CA ARG A 332 -14.09 10.03 21.14
C ARG A 332 -15.04 10.35 22.27
N ILE A 333 -14.71 9.91 23.49
CA ILE A 333 -15.53 10.17 24.68
C ILE A 333 -15.65 11.68 24.92
N ARG A 334 -14.53 12.42 24.86
CA ARG A 334 -14.52 13.86 25.02
C ARG A 334 -15.38 14.58 23.98
N ASN A 335 -15.32 14.20 22.71
CA ASN A 335 -16.13 14.82 21.64
C ASN A 335 -17.64 14.64 21.89
N ILE A 336 -18.04 13.45 22.39
CA ILE A 336 -19.45 13.20 22.73
C ILE A 336 -19.87 14.06 23.91
N GLU A 337 -19.06 14.17 24.94
CA GLU A 337 -19.31 15.02 26.10
C GLU A 337 -19.44 16.51 25.71
N GLU A 338 -18.51 17.02 24.90
CA GLU A 338 -18.51 18.40 24.40
C GLU A 338 -19.73 18.69 23.50
N PHE A 339 -20.15 17.71 22.68
CA PHE A 339 -21.35 17.84 21.86
C PHE A 339 -22.59 17.93 22.75
N ASN A 340 -22.74 17.04 23.71
CA ASN A 340 -23.86 17.01 24.65
C ASN A 340 -23.95 18.30 25.49
N GLN A 341 -22.81 18.86 25.93
CA GLN A 341 -22.75 20.13 26.65
C GLN A 341 -23.22 21.32 25.78
N ARG A 342 -22.89 21.32 24.50
CA ARG A 342 -23.34 22.39 23.56
C ARG A 342 -24.83 22.36 23.32
N LEU A 343 -25.46 21.18 23.28
CA LEU A 343 -26.91 21.08 23.12
C LEU A 343 -27.70 21.45 24.36
N ALA A 344 -27.07 21.38 25.56
CA ALA A 344 -27.68 21.72 26.81
C ALA A 344 -27.66 23.25 27.11
N GLN A 345 -26.97 24.05 26.31
CA GLN A 345 -26.88 25.52 26.39
C GLN A 345 -27.89 26.19 25.47
#